data_8cb1ac10de55de569dc0c6ac37c902c9
#
_entry.id   8cb1ac10de55de569dc0c6ac37c902c9
#
_cell.length_a   1.000
_cell.length_b   1.000
_cell.length_c   1.000
_cell.angle_alpha   90.00
_cell.angle_beta   90.00
_cell.angle_gamma   90.00
#
_symmetry.space_group_name_H-M   'P 1'
#
loop_
_entity.id
_entity.type
_entity.pdbx_description
1 polymer ?
#
loop_
_entity_poly.entity_id
_entity_poly.type
_entity_poly.pdbx_seq_one_letter_code
_entity_poly.pdbx_strand_id
1 'polypeptide(L)'
;TAKESVVVNVASIAGVRGVGSSIAYAASKGALITMTQSLARVMGPEVRVNAVCPGFIEGDWLAEGMGREVYDRSLASLRERTPLQTVCTPETVADSIVGFITAHGVVTGQHLVLDGGHLLS
;
A
#
# COMPACT_ATOMS: atom_id res chain seq x y z
N THR A 1 19.76 -14.47 -10.63
CA THR A 1 20.69 -14.55 -9.51
C THR A 1 20.11 -13.89 -8.28
N ALA A 2 20.70 -14.14 -7.11
CA ALA A 2 20.29 -13.50 -5.86
C ALA A 2 20.33 -11.98 -5.93
N LYS A 3 21.14 -11.39 -6.79
CA LYS A 3 21.22 -9.94 -6.99
C LYS A 3 19.94 -9.31 -7.52
N GLU A 4 19.10 -10.12 -8.13
CA GLU A 4 17.86 -9.68 -8.74
C GLU A 4 16.63 -9.94 -7.85
N SER A 5 16.86 -10.43 -6.64
CA SER A 5 15.76 -10.75 -5.74
C SER A 5 15.12 -9.49 -5.18
N VAL A 6 13.80 -9.52 -5.08
CA VAL A 6 12.98 -8.40 -4.64
C VAL A 6 11.92 -8.89 -3.68
N VAL A 7 11.74 -8.16 -2.59
CA VAL A 7 10.61 -8.33 -1.68
C VAL A 7 9.75 -7.07 -1.75
N VAL A 8 8.45 -7.25 -1.91
CA VAL A 8 7.49 -6.14 -1.85
C VAL A 8 6.46 -6.48 -0.78
N ASN A 9 6.47 -5.74 0.29
CA ASN A 9 5.51 -5.89 1.37
C ASN A 9 4.26 -5.06 1.07
N VAL A 10 3.09 -5.61 1.37
CA VAL A 10 1.83 -4.90 1.21
C VAL A 10 1.40 -4.36 2.56
N ALA A 11 1.68 -3.08 2.78
CA ALA A 11 1.29 -2.38 3.99
C ALA A 11 -0.08 -1.68 3.79
N SER A 12 -0.22 -0.44 4.20
CA SER A 12 -1.47 0.32 4.09
C SER A 12 -1.21 1.78 4.43
N ILE A 13 -2.05 2.67 3.93
CA ILE A 13 -2.07 4.06 4.41
C ILE A 13 -2.37 4.13 5.91
N ALA A 14 -3.04 3.14 6.47
CA ALA A 14 -3.26 3.04 7.92
C ALA A 14 -1.94 3.06 8.69
N GLY A 15 -0.93 2.38 8.19
CA GLY A 15 0.40 2.37 8.81
C GLY A 15 1.19 3.66 8.60
N VAL A 16 0.83 4.45 7.60
CA VAL A 16 1.47 5.74 7.32
C VAL A 16 0.92 6.85 8.21
N ARG A 17 -0.40 6.88 8.40
CA ARG A 17 -1.10 7.99 9.08
C ARG A 17 -1.82 7.59 10.35
N GLY A 18 -1.82 6.32 10.73
CA GLY A 18 -2.49 5.89 11.94
C GLY A 18 -4.01 5.94 11.84
N VAL A 19 -4.55 5.80 10.64
CA VAL A 19 -5.99 5.76 10.37
C VAL A 19 -6.42 4.33 10.05
N GLY A 20 -7.69 4.10 9.81
CA GLY A 20 -8.20 2.80 9.36
C GLY A 20 -9.12 2.14 10.35
N SER A 21 -9.32 0.84 10.20
CA SER A 21 -10.36 0.09 10.92
C SER A 21 -10.09 -0.07 12.42
N SER A 22 -8.84 -0.10 12.85
CA SER A 22 -8.49 -0.25 14.26
C SER A 22 -7.07 0.21 14.55
N ILE A 23 -6.80 0.48 15.82
CA ILE A 23 -5.45 0.82 16.29
C ILE A 23 -4.50 -0.34 16.02
N ALA A 24 -4.93 -1.57 16.30
CA ALA A 24 -4.12 -2.77 16.10
C ALA A 24 -3.76 -2.95 14.62
N TYR A 25 -4.69 -2.73 13.71
CA TYR A 25 -4.44 -2.82 12.26
C TYR A 25 -3.42 -1.76 11.83
N ALA A 26 -3.64 -0.50 12.21
CA ALA A 26 -2.73 0.59 11.87
C ALA A 26 -1.32 0.32 12.42
N ALA A 27 -1.22 -0.14 13.67
CA ALA A 27 0.06 -0.48 14.29
C ALA A 27 0.77 -1.62 13.54
N SER A 28 0.03 -2.66 13.14
CA SER A 28 0.61 -3.79 12.40
C SER A 28 1.16 -3.35 11.04
N LYS A 29 0.47 -2.47 10.34
CA LYS A 29 0.92 -1.96 9.04
C LYS A 29 2.06 -0.95 9.18
N GLY A 30 2.07 -0.16 10.24
CA GLY A 30 3.21 0.70 10.60
C GLY A 30 4.46 -0.12 10.90
N ALA A 31 4.30 -1.20 11.66
CA ALA A 31 5.38 -2.14 11.93
C ALA A 31 5.95 -2.75 10.64
N LEU A 32 5.09 -3.08 9.68
CA LEU A 32 5.52 -3.63 8.40
C LEU A 32 6.34 -2.62 7.59
N ILE A 33 5.99 -1.34 7.62
CA ILE A 33 6.76 -0.27 6.98
C ILE A 33 8.15 -0.17 7.61
N THR A 34 8.22 -0.16 8.93
CA THR A 34 9.50 -0.10 9.66
C THR A 34 10.34 -1.35 9.40
N MET A 35 9.71 -2.54 9.40
CA MET A 35 10.38 -3.79 9.10
C MET A 35 10.97 -3.79 7.69
N THR A 36 10.26 -3.20 6.73
CA THR A 36 10.75 -3.03 5.36
C THR A 36 12.09 -2.29 5.34
N GLN A 37 12.20 -1.21 6.11
CA GLN A 37 13.43 -0.43 6.21
C GLN A 37 14.56 -1.25 6.84
N SER A 38 14.26 -1.95 7.93
CA SER A 38 15.25 -2.77 8.63
C SER A 38 15.76 -3.92 7.75
N LEU A 39 14.86 -4.60 7.05
CA LEU A 39 15.23 -5.67 6.14
C LEU A 39 16.06 -5.15 4.96
N ALA A 40 15.68 -4.01 4.39
CA ALA A 40 16.43 -3.40 3.29
C ALA A 40 17.88 -3.13 3.69
N ARG A 41 18.08 -2.67 4.92
CA ARG A 41 19.42 -2.35 5.45
C ARG A 41 20.34 -3.57 5.51
N VAL A 42 19.79 -4.74 5.86
CA VAL A 42 20.61 -5.94 6.08
C VAL A 42 20.62 -6.92 4.90
N MET A 43 19.66 -6.81 3.97
CA MET A 43 19.55 -7.75 2.86
C MET A 43 20.21 -7.27 1.56
N GLY A 44 20.64 -6.03 1.50
CA GLY A 44 21.43 -5.55 0.38
C GLY A 44 22.86 -6.12 0.39
N PRO A 45 23.52 -6.22 -0.74
CA PRO A 45 23.05 -5.82 -2.08
C PRO A 45 22.22 -6.88 -2.82
N GLU A 46 22.03 -8.07 -2.25
CA GLU A 46 21.41 -9.21 -2.93
C GLU A 46 19.91 -9.02 -3.12
N VAL A 47 19.23 -8.35 -2.16
CA VAL A 47 17.78 -8.23 -2.14
C VAL A 47 17.40 -6.78 -1.92
N ARG A 48 16.50 -6.26 -2.75
CA ARG A 48 15.81 -4.99 -2.51
C ARG A 48 14.51 -5.27 -1.77
N VAL A 49 14.20 -4.46 -0.77
CA VAL A 49 12.99 -4.62 0.04
C VAL A 49 12.24 -3.31 0.09
N ASN A 50 11.04 -3.28 -0.46
CA ASN A 50 10.18 -2.10 -0.50
C ASN A 50 8.76 -2.47 -0.08
N ALA A 51 7.91 -1.48 0.09
CA ALA A 51 6.52 -1.68 0.45
C ALA A 51 5.61 -0.83 -0.44
N VAL A 52 4.40 -1.32 -0.67
CA VAL A 52 3.30 -0.51 -1.19
C VAL A 52 2.30 -0.28 -0.05
N CYS A 53 1.68 0.89 -0.03
CA CYS A 53 0.73 1.31 0.99
C CYS A 53 -0.58 1.73 0.32
N PRO A 54 -1.43 0.76 -0.05
CA PRO A 54 -2.71 1.08 -0.66
C PRO A 54 -3.64 1.80 0.30
N GLY A 55 -4.50 2.66 -0.26
CA GLY A 55 -5.66 3.19 0.42
C GLY A 55 -6.85 2.26 0.24
N PHE A 56 -8.01 2.85 0.00
CA PHE A 56 -9.23 2.09 -0.26
C PHE A 56 -9.07 1.26 -1.54
N ILE A 57 -9.23 -0.05 -1.43
CA ILE A 57 -9.19 -0.96 -2.58
C ILE A 57 -10.60 -1.44 -2.83
N GLU A 58 -11.18 -1.09 -3.99
CA GLU A 58 -12.52 -1.54 -4.32
C GLU A 58 -12.56 -3.06 -4.54
N GLY A 59 -13.65 -3.69 -4.14
CA GLY A 59 -13.84 -5.11 -4.31
C GLY A 59 -14.82 -5.70 -3.31
N ASP A 60 -15.24 -6.92 -3.59
CA ASP A 60 -16.26 -7.62 -2.79
C ASP A 60 -15.79 -7.89 -1.36
N TRP A 61 -14.51 -8.17 -1.16
CA TRP A 61 -13.98 -8.42 0.17
C TRP A 61 -14.22 -7.24 1.11
N LEU A 62 -13.89 -6.03 0.65
CA LEU A 62 -14.07 -4.84 1.46
C LEU A 62 -15.55 -4.50 1.63
N ALA A 63 -16.36 -4.70 0.57
CA ALA A 63 -17.80 -4.49 0.62
C ALA A 63 -18.46 -5.39 1.65
N GLU A 64 -18.07 -6.66 1.71
CA GLU A 64 -18.57 -7.61 2.70
C GLU A 64 -18.14 -7.22 4.12
N GLY A 65 -16.91 -6.79 4.31
CA GLY A 65 -16.39 -6.38 5.62
C GLY A 65 -17.01 -5.11 6.17
N MET A 66 -17.27 -4.12 5.31
CA MET A 66 -17.84 -2.82 5.71
C MET A 66 -19.37 -2.81 5.74
N GLY A 67 -19.99 -3.68 4.97
CA GLY A 67 -21.40 -3.57 4.61
C GLY A 67 -21.59 -2.75 3.34
N ARG A 68 -22.50 -3.19 2.48
CA ARG A 68 -22.66 -2.62 1.14
C ARG A 68 -22.97 -1.12 1.17
N GLU A 69 -23.83 -0.69 2.08
CA GLU A 69 -24.22 0.73 2.14
C GLU A 69 -23.05 1.64 2.52
N VAL A 70 -22.28 1.26 3.55
CA VAL A 70 -21.10 2.03 3.97
C VAL A 70 -20.03 2.01 2.87
N TYR A 71 -19.83 0.86 2.24
CA TYR A 71 -18.89 0.70 1.14
C TYR A 71 -19.24 1.63 -0.04
N ASP A 72 -20.50 1.61 -0.49
CA ASP A 72 -20.92 2.42 -1.63
C ASP A 72 -20.76 3.92 -1.37
N ARG A 73 -21.08 4.39 -0.15
CA ARG A 73 -20.88 5.79 0.23
C ARG A 73 -19.41 6.17 0.28
N SER A 74 -18.59 5.31 0.86
CA SER A 74 -17.14 5.55 0.96
C SER A 74 -16.51 5.62 -0.41
N LEU A 75 -16.85 4.68 -1.28
CA LEU A 75 -16.34 4.63 -2.65
C LEU A 75 -16.72 5.89 -3.43
N ALA A 76 -17.99 6.28 -3.38
CA ALA A 76 -18.48 7.47 -4.08
C ALA A 76 -17.78 8.74 -3.56
N SER A 77 -17.65 8.87 -2.24
CA SER A 77 -17.00 10.01 -1.60
C SER A 77 -15.52 10.11 -2.00
N LEU A 78 -14.80 9.00 -1.99
CA LEU A 78 -13.39 9.00 -2.35
C LEU A 78 -13.17 9.31 -3.83
N ARG A 79 -14.01 8.77 -4.71
CA ARG A 79 -13.95 9.08 -6.14
C ARG A 79 -14.22 10.54 -6.44
N GLU A 80 -14.97 11.21 -5.60
CA GLU A 80 -15.24 12.63 -5.75
C GLU A 80 -14.14 13.51 -5.16
N ARG A 81 -13.63 13.15 -3.96
CA ARG A 81 -12.76 14.01 -3.16
C ARG A 81 -11.27 13.83 -3.41
N THR A 82 -10.82 12.66 -3.84
CA THR A 82 -9.37 12.46 -4.01
C THR A 82 -8.87 13.26 -5.20
N PRO A 83 -7.63 13.76 -5.14
CA PRO A 83 -7.05 14.53 -6.25
C PRO A 83 -7.14 13.82 -7.61
N LEU A 84 -6.94 12.50 -7.65
CA LEU A 84 -7.06 11.74 -8.90
C LEU A 84 -8.48 11.23 -9.16
N GLN A 85 -9.42 11.53 -8.27
CA GLN A 85 -10.83 11.10 -8.37
C GLN A 85 -10.96 9.58 -8.59
N THR A 86 -10.16 8.83 -7.85
CA THR A 86 -10.09 7.38 -8.00
C THR A 86 -9.76 6.69 -6.67
N VAL A 87 -9.92 5.41 -6.67
CA VAL A 87 -9.48 4.50 -5.60
C VAL A 87 -8.64 3.39 -6.21
N CYS A 88 -8.00 2.57 -5.37
CA CYS A 88 -7.26 1.42 -5.86
C CYS A 88 -8.20 0.32 -6.34
N THR A 89 -7.72 -0.44 -7.30
CA THR A 89 -8.23 -1.77 -7.62
C THR A 89 -7.14 -2.79 -7.28
N PRO A 90 -7.47 -4.08 -7.14
CA PRO A 90 -6.42 -5.11 -7.00
C PRO A 90 -5.39 -5.03 -8.12
N GLU A 91 -5.83 -4.74 -9.34
CA GLU A 91 -4.97 -4.65 -10.51
C GLU A 91 -3.99 -3.47 -10.41
N THR A 92 -4.45 -2.31 -9.95
CA THR A 92 -3.56 -1.14 -9.82
C THR A 92 -2.52 -1.34 -8.73
N VAL A 93 -2.87 -2.03 -7.65
CA VAL A 93 -1.90 -2.40 -6.62
C VAL A 93 -0.88 -3.40 -7.17
N ALA A 94 -1.34 -4.41 -7.90
CA ALA A 94 -0.47 -5.39 -8.54
C ALA A 94 0.50 -4.74 -9.51
N ASP A 95 0.05 -3.77 -10.30
CA ASP A 95 0.91 -3.02 -11.23
C ASP A 95 2.07 -2.34 -10.50
N SER A 96 1.81 -1.75 -9.35
CA SER A 96 2.85 -1.09 -8.56
C SER A 96 3.83 -2.10 -7.97
N ILE A 97 3.36 -3.27 -7.55
CA ILE A 97 4.22 -4.35 -7.07
C ILE A 97 5.14 -4.80 -8.20
N VAL A 98 4.60 -5.06 -9.38
CA VAL A 98 5.39 -5.44 -10.57
C VAL A 98 6.40 -4.35 -10.91
N GLY A 99 6.02 -3.07 -10.78
CA GLY A 99 6.92 -1.94 -10.99
C GLY A 99 8.16 -2.00 -10.11
N PHE A 100 8.02 -2.36 -8.82
CA PHE A 100 9.17 -2.54 -7.93
C PHE A 100 10.03 -3.74 -8.33
N ILE A 101 9.42 -4.77 -8.92
CA ILE A 101 10.16 -5.96 -9.36
C ILE A 101 10.95 -5.68 -10.62
N THR A 102 10.36 -4.99 -11.59
CA THR A 102 10.93 -4.83 -12.96
C THR A 102 11.72 -3.55 -13.16
N ALA A 103 11.53 -2.56 -12.30
CA ALA A 103 12.18 -1.26 -12.41
C ALA A 103 12.82 -0.87 -11.06
N HIS A 104 13.27 0.36 -10.94
CA HIS A 104 13.74 0.94 -9.69
C HIS A 104 14.92 0.22 -9.05
N GLY A 105 15.92 -0.17 -9.86
CA GLY A 105 17.08 -0.96 -9.40
C GLY A 105 17.93 -0.34 -8.29
N VAL A 106 17.78 0.96 -8.01
CA VAL A 106 18.47 1.64 -6.90
C VAL A 106 17.53 2.01 -5.76
N VAL A 107 16.29 1.48 -5.76
CA VAL A 107 15.28 1.78 -4.73
C VAL A 107 15.18 0.61 -3.77
N THR A 108 15.43 0.86 -2.50
CA THR A 108 15.23 -0.11 -1.42
C THR A 108 14.87 0.63 -0.13
N GLY A 109 14.14 -0.02 0.75
CA GLY A 109 13.73 0.55 2.03
C GLY A 109 12.63 1.61 1.91
N GLN A 110 11.97 1.71 0.78
CA GLN A 110 10.97 2.73 0.53
C GLN A 110 9.56 2.18 0.66
N HIS A 111 8.61 3.08 0.90
CA HIS A 111 7.20 2.75 0.81
C HIS A 111 6.51 3.71 -0.15
N LEU A 112 5.61 3.19 -0.96
CA LEU A 112 4.89 3.95 -1.98
C LEU A 112 3.40 3.96 -1.64
N VAL A 113 2.87 5.15 -1.42
CA VAL A 113 1.44 5.34 -1.11
C VAL A 113 0.64 5.29 -2.41
N LEU A 114 -0.38 4.45 -2.43
CA LEU A 114 -1.27 4.23 -3.57
C LEU A 114 -2.69 4.56 -3.14
N ASP A 115 -3.09 5.83 -3.24
CA ASP A 115 -4.37 6.28 -2.68
C ASP A 115 -5.08 7.36 -3.50
N GLY A 116 -4.62 7.61 -4.72
CA GLY A 116 -5.18 8.67 -5.56
C GLY A 116 -4.99 10.06 -4.97
N GLY A 117 -4.11 10.20 -4.01
CA GLY A 117 -3.87 11.46 -3.31
C GLY A 117 -4.75 11.68 -2.08
N HIS A 118 -5.46 10.65 -1.62
CA HIS A 118 -6.38 10.76 -0.47
C HIS A 118 -5.72 11.38 0.77
N LEU A 119 -4.50 10.98 1.10
CA LEU A 119 -3.80 11.52 2.28
C LEU A 119 -3.43 12.99 2.14
N LEU A 120 -3.50 13.55 0.95
CA LEU A 120 -3.24 14.96 0.68
C LEU A 120 -4.51 15.82 0.70
N SER A 121 -5.65 15.18 0.69
CA SER A 121 -6.93 15.88 0.62
C SER A 121 -7.52 16.20 1.98
#